data_aad4a6965f588e016722ae6c25ce5719
#
_entry.id   aad4a6965f588e016722ae6c25ce5719
#
_cell.length_a   1.000
_cell.length_b   1.000
_cell.length_c   1.000
_cell.angle_alpha   90.00
_cell.angle_beta   90.00
_cell.angle_gamma   90.00
#
_symmetry.space_group_name_H-M   'P 1'
#
loop_
_entity.id
_entity.type
_entity.pdbx_description
1 polymer ?
#
loop_
_entity_poly.entity_id
_entity_poly.type
_entity_poly.pdbx_seq_one_letter_code
_entity_poly.pdbx_strand_id
1 'polypeptide(L)'
;MKNILRFLLVSVMFTVLPIATYAQGEAAVPFLLLAPDSRAGGIGESGSGLADNSAAIFWNPAGIAFLTGTELSITHSNWLPQFNLDLFYDYLTYRQYMEELDGSVTASITYMNFGEFVRTGEDSPDPIGTFRSFDAALTLGYATKLSNDWGIGINFRLIHSRLSDKPTANEEGRGVATSVSFDLAAMWRPEKFVLPLIDEDIGNRFSVGINLSNIGPKIYYIDQAQADPIPTNFRFGFAYKIIDEDFNQLIYTLDFSKLLVSRKEKTVPSGDTTKTVSESKSWYEAIFYAWGDDPISQELRDIVTSMGLEYWYGQPGDFLFALRAGYFYEDPSFGNRKFITFGAGIRYDIYGFDFSYITTSVFKDGENHPLSDTLRFTVLIGWGAIPESTRGLPRGI
;
A
#
# COMPACT_ATOMS: atom_id res chain seq x y z
N MET A 1 0.26 -16.47 -28.31
CA MET A 1 -0.13 -15.13 -28.76
C MET A 1 -1.65 -14.90 -28.78
N LYS A 2 -2.52 -15.77 -29.28
CA LYS A 2 -3.98 -15.55 -29.29
C LYS A 2 -4.61 -15.50 -27.89
N ASN A 3 -4.09 -16.20 -26.91
CA ASN A 3 -4.62 -16.25 -25.54
C ASN A 3 -4.22 -15.03 -24.71
N ILE A 4 -3.05 -14.45 -24.98
CA ILE A 4 -2.57 -13.21 -24.34
C ILE A 4 -3.48 -12.03 -24.69
N LEU A 5 -3.93 -11.96 -25.94
CA LEU A 5 -4.81 -10.88 -26.42
C LEU A 5 -6.21 -10.96 -25.80
N ARG A 6 -6.71 -12.17 -25.50
CA ARG A 6 -8.01 -12.37 -24.85
C ARG A 6 -7.99 -11.99 -23.36
N PHE A 7 -6.88 -12.25 -22.67
CA PHE A 7 -6.70 -11.87 -21.28
C PHE A 7 -6.59 -10.33 -21.10
N LEU A 8 -5.88 -9.67 -22.00
CA LEU A 8 -5.80 -8.20 -22.05
C LEU A 8 -7.16 -7.54 -22.38
N LEU A 9 -7.98 -8.14 -23.23
CA LEU A 9 -9.30 -7.63 -23.60
C LEU A 9 -10.31 -7.67 -22.43
N VAL A 10 -10.23 -8.64 -21.53
CA VAL A 10 -11.09 -8.70 -20.33
C VAL A 10 -10.73 -7.59 -19.33
N SER A 11 -9.46 -7.22 -19.23
CA SER A 11 -9.01 -6.13 -18.34
C SER A 11 -9.45 -4.73 -18.80
N VAL A 12 -9.68 -4.53 -20.11
CA VAL A 12 -10.04 -3.22 -20.69
C VAL A 12 -11.54 -2.91 -20.59
N MET A 13 -12.40 -3.89 -20.28
CA MET A 13 -13.85 -3.74 -20.38
C MET A 13 -14.53 -3.04 -19.18
N PHE A 14 -13.78 -2.60 -18.16
CA PHE A 14 -14.33 -2.01 -16.92
C PHE A 14 -14.31 -0.46 -16.85
N THR A 15 -14.02 0.26 -17.91
CA THR A 15 -13.64 1.69 -17.79
C THR A 15 -14.59 2.75 -18.35
N VAL A 16 -15.92 2.61 -18.39
CA VAL A 16 -16.76 3.78 -18.76
C VAL A 16 -18.16 3.77 -18.14
N LEU A 17 -18.42 4.59 -17.13
CA LEU A 17 -19.75 5.09 -16.72
C LEU A 17 -19.67 6.52 -16.15
N PRO A 18 -20.70 7.39 -16.31
CA PRO A 18 -20.62 8.82 -15.98
C PRO A 18 -21.00 9.22 -14.55
N ILE A 19 -20.60 10.43 -14.19
CA ILE A 19 -20.22 11.04 -12.92
C ILE A 19 -21.39 11.58 -12.07
N ALA A 20 -21.34 11.30 -10.78
CA ALA A 20 -21.81 12.18 -9.70
C ALA A 20 -20.73 12.21 -8.60
N THR A 21 -20.38 13.39 -8.11
CA THR A 21 -19.28 13.59 -7.16
C THR A 21 -19.75 13.41 -5.72
N TYR A 22 -19.15 12.49 -4.99
CA TYR A 22 -19.27 12.33 -3.55
C TYR A 22 -17.87 12.30 -2.94
N ALA A 23 -17.72 12.85 -1.73
CA ALA A 23 -16.45 12.85 -1.03
C ALA A 23 -16.18 11.48 -0.42
N GLN A 24 -14.99 10.94 -0.65
CA GLN A 24 -14.48 9.75 0.03
C GLN A 24 -14.51 9.96 1.54
N GLY A 25 -14.80 8.91 2.31
CA GLY A 25 -14.74 8.97 3.76
C GLY A 25 -13.33 9.38 4.22
N GLU A 26 -13.19 10.54 4.84
CA GLU A 26 -11.93 11.02 5.39
C GLU A 26 -11.47 10.08 6.51
N ALA A 27 -10.24 9.61 6.41
CA ALA A 27 -9.54 8.86 7.45
C ALA A 27 -8.34 9.67 7.94
N ALA A 28 -8.05 9.58 9.23
CA ALA A 28 -6.83 10.14 9.78
C ALA A 28 -5.61 9.30 9.37
N VAL A 29 -4.41 9.86 9.53
CA VAL A 29 -3.11 9.19 9.30
C VAL A 29 -3.00 8.50 7.92
N PRO A 30 -3.29 9.20 6.82
CA PRO A 30 -3.33 8.63 5.47
C PRO A 30 -1.96 8.12 4.98
N PHE A 31 -0.87 8.47 5.65
CA PHE A 31 0.48 7.96 5.36
C PHE A 31 0.56 6.43 5.41
N LEU A 32 -0.35 5.77 6.13
CA LEU A 32 -0.48 4.31 6.21
C LEU A 32 -0.96 3.66 4.91
N LEU A 33 -1.45 4.44 3.94
CA LEU A 33 -1.88 3.96 2.62
C LEU A 33 -0.84 4.19 1.53
N LEU A 34 0.21 5.00 1.80
CA LEU A 34 1.22 5.33 0.81
C LEU A 34 2.10 4.12 0.49
N ALA A 35 2.27 3.83 -0.79
CA ALA A 35 3.17 2.77 -1.26
C ALA A 35 4.61 3.01 -0.80
N PRO A 36 5.20 2.11 -0.01
CA PRO A 36 6.43 2.44 0.68
C PRO A 36 7.71 2.10 -0.08
N ASP A 37 7.68 1.15 -1.02
CA ASP A 37 8.88 0.62 -1.67
C ASP A 37 8.92 0.91 -3.17
N SER A 38 10.14 0.95 -3.73
CA SER A 38 10.35 1.26 -5.14
C SER A 38 9.91 0.15 -6.08
N ARG A 39 9.98 -1.12 -5.65
CA ARG A 39 9.62 -2.24 -6.51
C ARG A 39 8.13 -2.22 -6.85
N ALA A 40 7.27 -2.23 -5.83
CA ALA A 40 5.83 -2.13 -6.04
C ALA A 40 5.44 -0.74 -6.60
N GLY A 41 6.13 0.32 -6.17
CA GLY A 41 5.99 1.66 -6.76
C GLY A 41 6.19 1.67 -8.27
N GLY A 42 7.14 0.90 -8.80
CA GLY A 42 7.41 0.79 -10.24
C GLY A 42 6.38 -0.02 -11.03
N ILE A 43 5.56 -0.84 -10.39
CA ILE A 43 4.50 -1.66 -11.00
C ILE A 43 3.09 -1.15 -10.67
N GLY A 44 2.92 0.18 -10.58
CA GLY A 44 1.62 0.80 -10.36
C GLY A 44 1.07 0.66 -8.95
N GLU A 45 1.92 0.41 -7.95
CA GLU A 45 1.53 0.15 -6.56
C GLU A 45 0.69 -1.15 -6.40
N SER A 46 1.04 -2.20 -7.18
CA SER A 46 0.40 -3.50 -7.18
C SER A 46 1.33 -4.55 -6.57
N GLY A 47 1.17 -4.86 -5.30
CA GLY A 47 2.08 -5.72 -4.54
C GLY A 47 1.43 -6.87 -3.78
N SER A 48 0.08 -6.89 -3.64
CA SER A 48 -0.60 -7.82 -2.74
C SER A 48 -0.58 -9.27 -3.22
N GLY A 49 -0.64 -9.47 -4.54
CA GLY A 49 -0.53 -10.80 -5.15
C GLY A 49 0.92 -11.26 -5.32
N LEU A 50 1.88 -10.35 -5.40
CA LEU A 50 3.31 -10.65 -5.57
C LEU A 50 3.98 -10.97 -4.23
N ALA A 51 4.01 -10.05 -3.30
CA ALA A 51 4.38 -10.12 -1.88
C ALA A 51 5.54 -11.08 -1.54
N ASP A 52 6.70 -10.90 -2.21
CA ASP A 52 7.83 -11.82 -2.20
C ASP A 52 9.17 -11.18 -1.79
N ASN A 53 9.11 -10.10 -1.01
CA ASN A 53 10.26 -9.41 -0.43
C ASN A 53 9.91 -8.89 0.99
N SER A 54 10.83 -8.18 1.65
CA SER A 54 10.60 -7.63 2.99
C SER A 54 9.49 -6.57 3.04
N ALA A 55 9.21 -5.85 1.93
CA ALA A 55 8.11 -4.89 1.86
C ALA A 55 6.72 -5.56 1.84
N ALA A 56 6.65 -6.88 1.71
CA ALA A 56 5.39 -7.63 1.84
C ALA A 56 4.71 -7.43 3.20
N ILE A 57 5.43 -7.03 4.25
CA ILE A 57 4.82 -6.62 5.54
C ILE A 57 3.78 -5.50 5.36
N PHE A 58 3.89 -4.65 4.34
CA PHE A 58 2.90 -3.63 3.97
C PHE A 58 1.84 -4.17 3.00
N TRP A 59 2.27 -4.87 1.93
CA TRP A 59 1.39 -5.27 0.84
C TRP A 59 0.51 -6.47 1.21
N ASN A 60 1.12 -7.53 1.67
CA ASN A 60 0.48 -8.76 2.12
C ASN A 60 1.45 -9.58 2.97
N PRO A 61 1.42 -9.47 4.30
CA PRO A 61 2.35 -10.19 5.16
C PRO A 61 2.32 -11.71 5.00
N ALA A 62 1.22 -12.30 4.51
CA ALA A 62 1.14 -13.74 4.28
C ALA A 62 2.10 -14.23 3.18
N GLY A 63 2.52 -13.35 2.26
CA GLY A 63 3.52 -13.70 1.24
C GLY A 63 4.88 -14.05 1.83
N ILE A 64 5.21 -13.47 2.97
CA ILE A 64 6.47 -13.71 3.68
C ILE A 64 6.57 -15.16 4.19
N ALA A 65 5.46 -15.86 4.41
CA ALA A 65 5.43 -17.25 4.80
C ALA A 65 6.14 -18.19 3.81
N PHE A 66 6.24 -17.78 2.54
CA PHE A 66 6.88 -18.56 1.48
C PHE A 66 8.37 -18.22 1.28
N LEU A 67 8.91 -17.29 2.08
CA LEU A 67 10.28 -16.82 1.96
C LEU A 67 11.17 -17.42 3.04
N THR A 68 12.42 -17.66 2.69
CA THR A 68 13.48 -18.11 3.62
C THR A 68 14.58 -17.05 3.72
N GLY A 69 15.53 -17.25 4.62
CA GLY A 69 16.62 -16.33 4.85
C GLY A 69 16.18 -15.03 5.51
N THR A 70 17.04 -14.03 5.41
CA THR A 70 16.90 -12.71 6.04
C THR A 70 17.01 -11.62 4.99
N GLU A 71 16.23 -10.57 5.12
CA GLU A 71 16.31 -9.39 4.25
C GLU A 71 16.09 -8.12 5.06
N LEU A 72 16.90 -7.12 4.80
CA LEU A 72 16.80 -5.76 5.30
C LEU A 72 16.68 -4.83 4.10
N SER A 73 15.72 -3.90 4.11
CA SER A 73 15.65 -2.86 3.08
C SER A 73 15.34 -1.49 3.66
N ILE A 74 15.85 -0.46 2.99
CA ILE A 74 15.55 0.94 3.28
C ILE A 74 15.10 1.62 1.99
N THR A 75 14.00 2.34 2.06
CA THR A 75 13.46 3.16 0.97
C THR A 75 13.40 4.61 1.40
N HIS A 76 13.82 5.50 0.51
CA HIS A 76 13.60 6.94 0.60
C HIS A 76 12.80 7.42 -0.59
N SER A 77 11.79 8.28 -0.35
CA SER A 77 10.97 8.90 -1.36
C SER A 77 10.82 10.39 -1.09
N ASN A 78 11.14 11.23 -2.09
CA ASN A 78 10.74 12.62 -2.09
C ASN A 78 9.22 12.68 -2.36
N TRP A 79 8.45 13.09 -1.36
CA TRP A 79 7.00 13.08 -1.46
C TRP A 79 6.47 14.43 -1.94
N LEU A 80 5.54 14.42 -2.91
CA LEU A 80 4.90 15.62 -3.49
C LEU A 80 5.91 16.70 -3.92
N PRO A 81 6.90 16.39 -4.77
CA PRO A 81 8.01 17.29 -5.09
C PRO A 81 7.56 18.59 -5.75
N GLN A 82 6.38 18.63 -6.36
CA GLN A 82 5.81 19.81 -6.99
C GLN A 82 5.53 20.96 -5.99
N PHE A 83 5.40 20.66 -4.71
CA PHE A 83 5.24 21.70 -3.68
C PHE A 83 6.53 22.42 -3.30
N ASN A 84 7.69 21.90 -3.71
CA ASN A 84 9.02 22.43 -3.32
C ASN A 84 9.18 22.55 -1.79
N LEU A 85 8.60 21.65 -1.05
CA LEU A 85 8.70 21.50 0.40
C LEU A 85 9.59 20.30 0.72
N ASP A 86 10.20 20.30 1.92
CA ASP A 86 11.00 19.17 2.40
C ASP A 86 10.10 18.04 2.94
N LEU A 87 9.26 17.51 2.02
CA LEU A 87 8.37 16.39 2.30
C LEU A 87 9.04 15.11 1.84
N PHE A 88 9.22 14.17 2.76
CA PHE A 88 9.78 12.87 2.41
C PHE A 88 9.14 11.73 3.20
N TYR A 89 9.27 10.55 2.64
CA TYR A 89 8.76 9.31 3.22
C TYR A 89 9.90 8.28 3.25
N ASP A 90 10.22 7.83 4.45
CA ASP A 90 11.23 6.82 4.70
C ASP A 90 10.59 5.52 5.19
N TYR A 91 11.09 4.40 4.69
CA TYR A 91 10.59 3.09 5.04
C TYR A 91 11.74 2.10 5.23
N LEU A 92 11.83 1.54 6.43
CA LEU A 92 12.78 0.49 6.80
C LEU A 92 12.02 -0.81 7.02
N THR A 93 12.48 -1.91 6.43
CA THR A 93 11.90 -3.24 6.65
C THR A 93 12.96 -4.27 7.01
N TYR A 94 12.54 -5.22 7.80
CA TYR A 94 13.31 -6.41 8.17
C TYR A 94 12.41 -7.63 8.12
N ARG A 95 12.91 -8.74 7.59
CA ARG A 95 12.30 -10.07 7.71
C ARG A 95 13.36 -11.13 7.98
N GLN A 96 12.99 -12.15 8.72
CA GLN A 96 13.84 -13.32 8.99
C GLN A 96 12.98 -14.57 9.14
N TYR A 97 13.32 -15.62 8.40
CA TYR A 97 12.77 -16.94 8.62
C TYR A 97 13.40 -17.57 9.88
N MET A 98 12.58 -18.15 10.74
CA MET A 98 12.98 -18.79 11.98
C MET A 98 12.43 -20.23 12.01
N GLU A 99 13.30 -21.22 11.93
CA GLU A 99 12.93 -22.64 11.94
C GLU A 99 12.19 -23.01 13.25
N GLU A 100 12.59 -22.44 14.38
CA GLU A 100 11.99 -22.70 15.68
C GLU A 100 10.53 -22.25 15.77
N LEU A 101 10.14 -21.29 14.95
CA LEU A 101 8.77 -20.76 14.88
C LEU A 101 7.99 -21.32 13.70
N ASP A 102 8.62 -22.12 12.83
CA ASP A 102 8.06 -22.57 11.55
C ASP A 102 7.42 -21.40 10.76
N GLY A 103 8.15 -20.27 10.70
CA GLY A 103 7.65 -19.06 10.09
C GLY A 103 8.65 -17.92 10.07
N SER A 104 8.20 -16.78 9.61
CA SER A 104 9.02 -15.59 9.49
C SER A 104 8.55 -14.48 10.42
N VAL A 105 9.49 -13.87 11.13
CA VAL A 105 9.26 -12.63 11.88
C VAL A 105 9.62 -11.44 10.99
N THR A 106 8.87 -10.36 11.13
CA THR A 106 9.05 -9.14 10.34
C THR A 106 8.92 -7.89 11.19
N ALA A 107 9.59 -6.83 10.76
CA ALA A 107 9.46 -5.51 11.35
C ALA A 107 9.53 -4.44 10.28
N SER A 108 8.83 -3.33 10.47
CA SER A 108 9.03 -2.14 9.65
C SER A 108 8.88 -0.86 10.46
N ILE A 109 9.62 0.17 10.02
CA ILE A 109 9.46 1.55 10.50
C ILE A 109 9.09 2.40 9.30
N THR A 110 7.99 3.12 9.43
CA THR A 110 7.53 4.12 8.48
C THR A 110 7.69 5.49 9.10
N TYR A 111 8.25 6.44 8.37
CA TYR A 111 8.38 7.82 8.79
C TYR A 111 8.00 8.77 7.65
N MET A 112 7.01 9.62 7.89
CA MET A 112 6.57 10.66 6.98
C MET A 112 6.88 12.02 7.56
N ASN A 113 7.77 12.77 6.93
CA ASN A 113 8.11 14.15 7.30
C ASN A 113 7.23 15.13 6.52
N PHE A 114 6.53 15.99 7.26
CA PHE A 114 5.75 17.09 6.67
C PHE A 114 6.49 18.43 6.66
N GLY A 115 7.75 18.44 7.13
CA GLY A 115 8.57 19.63 7.19
C GLY A 115 8.35 20.49 8.43
N GLU A 116 8.82 21.72 8.35
CA GLU A 116 8.76 22.72 9.41
C GLU A 116 7.66 23.74 9.11
N PHE A 117 6.83 24.01 10.09
CA PHE A 117 5.73 24.96 10.00
C PHE A 117 6.01 26.17 10.87
N VAL A 118 5.63 27.35 10.37
CA VAL A 118 5.70 28.60 11.12
C VAL A 118 4.45 28.76 11.96
N ARG A 119 4.62 29.01 13.25
CA ARG A 119 3.51 29.38 14.14
C ARG A 119 3.33 30.88 14.14
N THR A 120 2.09 31.34 14.02
CA THR A 120 1.66 32.72 14.15
C THR A 120 0.76 32.89 15.37
N GLY A 121 0.65 34.09 15.90
CA GLY A 121 -0.32 34.44 16.95
C GLY A 121 -1.73 34.57 16.41
N GLU A 122 -2.72 34.61 17.32
CA GLU A 122 -4.13 34.84 16.96
C GLU A 122 -4.37 36.27 16.45
N ASP A 123 -3.62 37.24 16.99
CA ASP A 123 -3.79 38.68 16.73
C ASP A 123 -2.83 39.25 15.68
N SER A 124 -1.83 38.48 15.25
CA SER A 124 -0.80 38.93 14.29
C SER A 124 -0.29 37.78 13.42
N PRO A 125 -0.04 38.02 12.11
CA PRO A 125 0.61 37.05 11.26
C PRO A 125 2.12 36.91 11.53
N ASP A 126 2.66 37.63 12.47
CA ASP A 126 4.09 37.58 12.80
C ASP A 126 4.47 36.23 13.37
N PRO A 127 5.63 35.66 12.95
CA PRO A 127 6.12 34.39 13.46
C PRO A 127 6.44 34.45 14.96
N ILE A 128 5.85 33.55 15.75
CA ILE A 128 6.14 33.39 17.18
C ILE A 128 6.95 32.12 17.50
N GLY A 129 7.26 31.34 16.46
CA GLY A 129 8.07 30.13 16.55
C GLY A 129 7.86 29.20 15.37
N THR A 130 8.56 28.06 15.41
CA THR A 130 8.41 26.98 14.43
C THR A 130 8.16 25.65 15.12
N PHE A 131 7.57 24.68 14.42
CA PHE A 131 7.41 23.29 14.86
C PHE A 131 7.53 22.33 13.68
N ARG A 132 7.92 21.09 13.95
CA ARG A 132 7.98 20.03 12.96
C ARG A 132 6.79 19.12 13.08
N SER A 133 6.20 18.78 11.94
CA SER A 133 5.10 17.84 11.83
C SER A 133 5.58 16.54 11.15
N PHE A 134 5.18 15.40 11.70
CA PHE A 134 5.51 14.09 11.16
C PHE A 134 4.53 13.02 11.59
N ASP A 135 4.45 11.98 10.80
CA ASP A 135 3.80 10.71 11.15
C ASP A 135 4.82 9.59 11.20
N ALA A 136 4.66 8.66 12.12
CA ALA A 136 5.52 7.49 12.24
C ALA A 136 4.70 6.24 12.60
N ALA A 137 5.16 5.07 12.13
CA ALA A 137 4.60 3.79 12.53
C ALA A 137 5.69 2.75 12.70
N LEU A 138 5.58 1.96 13.77
CA LEU A 138 6.36 0.74 14.00
C LEU A 138 5.43 -0.46 13.81
N THR A 139 5.76 -1.34 12.88
CA THR A 139 5.00 -2.56 12.63
C THR A 139 5.85 -3.77 12.97
N LEU A 140 5.27 -4.74 13.66
CA LEU A 140 5.83 -6.05 13.93
C LEU A 140 4.88 -7.10 13.35
N GLY A 141 5.42 -8.12 12.69
CA GLY A 141 4.61 -9.11 12.02
C GLY A 141 5.16 -10.53 12.16
N TYR A 142 4.27 -11.47 11.92
CA TYR A 142 4.58 -12.89 11.83
C TYR A 142 3.80 -13.52 10.69
N ALA A 143 4.46 -14.39 9.93
CA ALA A 143 3.86 -15.14 8.83
C ALA A 143 4.30 -16.59 8.83
N THR A 144 3.37 -17.50 8.57
CA THR A 144 3.63 -18.95 8.51
C THR A 144 2.78 -19.61 7.44
N LYS A 145 3.22 -20.81 6.98
CA LYS A 145 2.45 -21.64 6.07
C LYS A 145 1.40 -22.43 6.84
N LEU A 146 0.17 -22.46 6.33
CA LEU A 146 -0.84 -23.43 6.75
C LEU A 146 -0.75 -24.74 5.96
N SER A 147 -0.25 -24.65 4.71
CA SER A 147 0.04 -25.78 3.83
C SER A 147 1.07 -25.35 2.80
N ASN A 148 1.45 -26.22 1.87
CA ASN A 148 2.34 -25.88 0.77
C ASN A 148 1.83 -24.70 -0.06
N ASP A 149 0.51 -24.63 -0.25
CA ASP A 149 -0.15 -23.64 -1.10
C ASP A 149 -0.65 -22.40 -0.34
N TRP A 150 -0.85 -22.48 0.98
CA TRP A 150 -1.46 -21.42 1.76
C TRP A 150 -0.53 -20.86 2.82
N GLY A 151 -0.37 -19.53 2.80
CA GLY A 151 0.27 -18.74 3.84
C GLY A 151 -0.72 -17.81 4.54
N ILE A 152 -0.45 -17.54 5.81
CA ILE A 152 -1.14 -16.51 6.59
C ILE A 152 -0.12 -15.55 7.19
N GLY A 153 -0.54 -14.33 7.45
CA GLY A 153 0.28 -13.31 8.09
C GLY A 153 -0.55 -12.37 8.96
N ILE A 154 0.06 -11.94 10.03
CA ILE A 154 -0.52 -10.96 10.95
C ILE A 154 0.51 -9.87 11.23
N ASN A 155 0.05 -8.63 11.35
CA ASN A 155 0.86 -7.53 11.84
C ASN A 155 0.19 -6.86 13.04
N PHE A 156 1.02 -6.31 13.92
CA PHE A 156 0.65 -5.35 14.92
C PHE A 156 1.40 -4.05 14.64
N ARG A 157 0.70 -2.91 14.69
CA ARG A 157 1.27 -1.60 14.36
C ARG A 157 1.00 -0.61 15.48
N LEU A 158 2.04 0.10 15.89
CA LEU A 158 1.98 1.29 16.74
C LEU A 158 2.09 2.52 15.85
N ILE A 159 1.14 3.45 15.96
CA ILE A 159 1.02 4.67 15.14
C ILE A 159 1.23 5.86 16.05
N HIS A 160 2.08 6.79 15.61
CA HIS A 160 2.32 8.05 16.28
C HIS A 160 2.27 9.19 15.26
N SER A 161 1.39 10.15 15.48
CA SER A 161 1.22 11.31 14.61
C SER A 161 1.37 12.59 15.43
N ARG A 162 2.19 13.50 14.92
CA ARG A 162 2.40 14.84 15.48
C ARG A 162 2.16 15.87 14.40
N LEU A 163 0.97 16.46 14.40
CA LEU A 163 0.58 17.50 13.44
C LEU A 163 0.92 18.91 13.96
N SER A 164 0.86 19.11 15.28
CA SER A 164 1.21 20.37 15.94
C SER A 164 1.86 20.09 17.29
N ASP A 165 2.52 21.07 17.88
CA ASP A 165 3.12 20.96 19.23
C ASP A 165 2.31 21.71 20.31
N LYS A 166 1.39 22.57 19.90
CA LYS A 166 0.46 23.26 20.78
C LYS A 166 -0.88 23.49 20.06
N PRO A 167 -1.99 23.25 20.74
CA PRO A 167 -3.31 23.66 20.23
C PRO A 167 -3.44 25.18 20.23
N THR A 168 -4.48 25.69 19.63
CA THR A 168 -4.90 27.08 19.81
C THR A 168 -5.29 27.35 21.27
N ALA A 169 -5.35 28.61 21.69
CA ALA A 169 -5.64 28.98 23.09
C ALA A 169 -6.98 28.43 23.59
N ASN A 170 -7.91 28.07 22.69
CA ASN A 170 -9.26 27.62 22.98
C ASN A 170 -9.46 26.09 22.88
N GLU A 171 -8.38 25.32 22.61
CA GLU A 171 -8.44 23.86 22.44
C GLU A 171 -7.56 23.14 23.48
N GLU A 172 -8.12 22.08 24.11
CA GLU A 172 -7.43 21.33 25.16
C GLU A 172 -6.41 20.28 24.64
N GLY A 173 -6.44 19.96 23.36
CA GLY A 173 -5.61 18.93 22.74
C GLY A 173 -4.15 19.35 22.57
N ARG A 174 -3.29 18.40 22.16
CA ARG A 174 -1.84 18.62 21.98
C ARG A 174 -1.40 18.58 20.51
N GLY A 175 -2.31 18.32 19.56
CA GLY A 175 -1.96 18.09 18.16
C GLY A 175 -1.10 16.84 17.93
N VAL A 176 -1.07 15.95 18.94
CA VAL A 176 -0.30 14.70 18.91
C VAL A 176 -1.24 13.56 19.25
N ALA A 177 -1.20 12.50 18.47
CA ALA A 177 -2.04 11.33 18.64
C ALA A 177 -1.23 10.03 18.55
N THR A 178 -1.65 9.02 19.30
CA THR A 178 -1.08 7.67 19.25
C THR A 178 -2.21 6.66 19.17
N SER A 179 -2.07 5.67 18.29
CA SER A 179 -3.04 4.60 18.11
C SER A 179 -2.35 3.28 17.80
N VAL A 180 -3.12 2.22 17.74
CA VAL A 180 -2.66 0.89 17.35
C VAL A 180 -3.52 0.33 16.24
N SER A 181 -2.98 -0.56 15.42
CA SER A 181 -3.74 -1.32 14.45
C SER A 181 -3.18 -2.71 14.25
N PHE A 182 -3.97 -3.57 13.62
CA PHE A 182 -3.55 -4.89 13.18
C PHE A 182 -3.83 -5.05 11.69
N ASP A 183 -3.10 -6.00 11.07
CA ASP A 183 -3.38 -6.47 9.73
C ASP A 183 -3.59 -7.99 9.78
N LEU A 184 -4.50 -8.49 8.94
CA LEU A 184 -4.77 -9.90 8.73
C LEU A 184 -4.64 -10.22 7.25
N ALA A 185 -3.84 -11.22 6.91
CA ALA A 185 -3.57 -11.54 5.53
C ALA A 185 -3.58 -13.04 5.25
N ALA A 186 -3.92 -13.38 4.03
CA ALA A 186 -3.82 -14.72 3.47
C ALA A 186 -3.22 -14.64 2.06
N MET A 187 -2.48 -15.67 1.69
CA MET A 187 -1.92 -15.83 0.36
C MET A 187 -2.04 -17.27 -0.10
N TRP A 188 -2.48 -17.43 -1.33
CA TRP A 188 -2.57 -18.71 -2.01
C TRP A 188 -1.59 -18.74 -3.19
N ARG A 189 -0.67 -19.72 -3.16
CA ARG A 189 0.34 -20.01 -4.19
C ARG A 189 0.29 -21.50 -4.49
N PRO A 190 -0.58 -21.94 -5.41
CA PRO A 190 -0.74 -23.36 -5.69
C PRO A 190 0.49 -23.93 -6.38
N GLU A 191 0.96 -25.10 -5.93
CA GLU A 191 1.96 -25.87 -6.66
C GLU A 191 1.39 -26.42 -7.98
N LYS A 192 0.07 -26.75 -7.98
CA LYS A 192 -0.66 -27.21 -9.14
C LYS A 192 -2.03 -26.56 -9.22
N PHE A 193 -2.32 -25.93 -10.35
CA PHE A 193 -3.63 -25.35 -10.64
C PHE A 193 -3.95 -25.42 -12.11
N VAL A 194 -4.77 -26.39 -12.50
CA VAL A 194 -5.20 -26.59 -13.89
C VAL A 194 -6.43 -25.73 -14.18
N LEU A 195 -6.32 -24.85 -15.16
CA LEU A 195 -7.45 -24.02 -15.62
C LEU A 195 -8.43 -24.87 -16.42
N PRO A 196 -9.71 -25.01 -15.95
CA PRO A 196 -10.67 -25.94 -16.57
C PRO A 196 -11.00 -25.63 -18.03
N LEU A 197 -10.83 -24.37 -18.49
CA LEU A 197 -11.21 -23.94 -19.85
C LEU A 197 -10.14 -24.22 -20.91
N ILE A 198 -8.89 -24.32 -20.51
CA ILE A 198 -7.74 -24.44 -21.43
C ILE A 198 -6.85 -25.63 -21.14
N ASP A 199 -7.16 -26.37 -20.08
CA ASP A 199 -6.41 -27.56 -19.59
C ASP A 199 -4.90 -27.26 -19.42
N GLU A 200 -4.56 -26.02 -19.02
CA GLU A 200 -3.18 -25.58 -18.75
C GLU A 200 -2.95 -25.52 -17.26
N ASP A 201 -1.86 -26.13 -16.79
CA ASP A 201 -1.42 -26.02 -15.41
C ASP A 201 -0.66 -24.70 -15.22
N ILE A 202 -1.22 -23.80 -14.43
CA ILE A 202 -0.62 -22.52 -14.06
C ILE A 202 -0.11 -22.51 -12.63
N GLY A 203 -0.04 -23.66 -11.96
CA GLY A 203 0.60 -23.83 -10.65
C GLY A 203 2.03 -23.31 -10.68
N ASN A 204 2.54 -22.85 -9.54
CA ASN A 204 3.84 -22.16 -9.39
C ASN A 204 4.02 -20.84 -10.19
N ARG A 205 3.08 -20.51 -11.09
CA ARG A 205 3.09 -19.29 -11.91
C ARG A 205 2.07 -18.26 -11.46
N PHE A 206 1.12 -18.67 -10.60
CA PHE A 206 -0.03 -17.87 -10.18
C PHE A 206 -0.05 -17.72 -8.67
N SER A 207 -0.40 -16.55 -8.18
CA SER A 207 -0.65 -16.30 -6.76
C SER A 207 -1.80 -15.32 -6.55
N VAL A 208 -2.51 -15.49 -5.45
CA VAL A 208 -3.61 -14.62 -5.01
C VAL A 208 -3.34 -14.21 -3.57
N GLY A 209 -3.46 -12.92 -3.29
CA GLY A 209 -3.31 -12.35 -1.97
C GLY A 209 -4.52 -11.58 -1.51
N ILE A 210 -4.84 -11.69 -0.23
CA ILE A 210 -5.85 -10.88 0.46
C ILE A 210 -5.17 -10.27 1.69
N ASN A 211 -5.38 -8.98 1.90
CA ASN A 211 -4.89 -8.26 3.07
C ASN A 211 -5.96 -7.29 3.58
N LEU A 212 -6.35 -7.44 4.83
CA LEU A 212 -7.16 -6.48 5.56
C LEU A 212 -6.25 -5.76 6.56
N SER A 213 -5.90 -4.53 6.24
CA SER A 213 -4.88 -3.76 6.95
C SER A 213 -5.47 -2.58 7.74
N ASN A 214 -4.69 -2.09 8.71
CA ASN A 214 -5.03 -0.94 9.54
C ASN A 214 -6.36 -1.11 10.33
N ILE A 215 -6.63 -2.31 10.83
CA ILE A 215 -7.80 -2.57 11.68
C ILE A 215 -7.50 -2.00 13.07
N GLY A 216 -8.24 -0.99 13.52
CA GLY A 216 -7.97 -0.41 14.84
C GLY A 216 -8.92 0.72 15.25
N PRO A 217 -8.77 1.20 16.49
CA PRO A 217 -9.63 2.25 17.02
C PRO A 217 -9.40 3.57 16.28
N LYS A 218 -10.39 4.46 16.40
CA LYS A 218 -10.29 5.84 15.95
C LYS A 218 -9.16 6.56 16.67
N ILE A 219 -8.57 7.53 15.99
CA ILE A 219 -7.50 8.39 16.51
C ILE A 219 -8.03 9.82 16.70
N TYR A 220 -7.57 10.50 17.74
CA TYR A 220 -7.95 11.89 18.01
C TYR A 220 -6.72 12.71 18.45
N TYR A 221 -6.70 13.98 18.04
CA TYR A 221 -5.62 14.92 18.32
C TYR A 221 -5.99 15.94 19.39
N ILE A 222 -7.26 16.25 19.50
CA ILE A 222 -7.80 17.29 20.40
C ILE A 222 -8.77 16.67 21.38
N ASP A 223 -9.94 16.21 20.90
CA ASP A 223 -11.01 15.68 21.71
C ASP A 223 -11.49 14.35 21.16
N GLN A 224 -11.88 13.45 22.05
CA GLN A 224 -12.43 12.14 21.68
C GLN A 224 -13.72 12.25 20.85
N ALA A 225 -14.48 13.33 21.01
CA ALA A 225 -15.68 13.59 20.20
C ALA A 225 -15.34 13.89 18.72
N GLN A 226 -14.08 14.26 18.43
CA GLN A 226 -13.56 14.55 17.09
C GLN A 226 -12.66 13.40 16.57
N ALA A 227 -12.84 12.20 17.10
CA ALA A 227 -12.04 11.06 16.71
C ALA A 227 -12.38 10.59 15.29
N ASP A 228 -11.37 10.52 14.45
CA ASP A 228 -11.48 10.02 13.07
C ASP A 228 -11.02 8.57 12.97
N PRO A 229 -11.59 7.78 12.06
CA PRO A 229 -11.16 6.42 11.81
C PRO A 229 -9.74 6.41 11.23
N ILE A 230 -8.96 5.40 11.59
CA ILE A 230 -7.73 5.08 10.85
C ILE A 230 -8.10 4.40 9.52
N PRO A 231 -7.24 4.44 8.50
CA PRO A 231 -7.60 4.00 7.15
C PRO A 231 -7.60 2.47 7.03
N THR A 232 -8.60 1.81 7.62
CA THR A 232 -8.80 0.37 7.42
C THR A 232 -8.99 0.09 5.94
N ASN A 233 -8.15 -0.77 5.37
CA ASN A 233 -8.12 -0.98 3.94
C ASN A 233 -8.14 -2.47 3.60
N PHE A 234 -9.00 -2.86 2.67
CA PHE A 234 -9.04 -4.19 2.09
C PHE A 234 -8.29 -4.18 0.77
N ARG A 235 -7.40 -5.15 0.57
CA ARG A 235 -6.69 -5.39 -0.69
C ARG A 235 -6.89 -6.83 -1.15
N PHE A 236 -7.15 -6.97 -2.43
CA PHE A 236 -7.20 -8.24 -3.12
C PHE A 236 -6.34 -8.13 -4.37
N GLY A 237 -5.37 -9.01 -4.52
CA GLY A 237 -4.45 -8.95 -5.64
C GLY A 237 -4.03 -10.31 -6.14
N PHE A 238 -3.58 -10.35 -7.37
CA PHE A 238 -2.97 -11.53 -7.96
C PHE A 238 -1.74 -11.19 -8.80
N ALA A 239 -0.85 -12.17 -8.91
CA ALA A 239 0.30 -12.09 -9.78
C ALA A 239 0.35 -13.34 -10.68
N TYR A 240 0.81 -13.15 -11.90
CA TYR A 240 0.96 -14.22 -12.87
C TYR A 240 2.26 -14.08 -13.65
N LYS A 241 3.08 -15.14 -13.64
CA LYS A 241 4.29 -15.23 -14.44
C LYS A 241 3.93 -15.62 -15.87
N ILE A 242 3.93 -14.62 -16.76
CA ILE A 242 3.66 -14.81 -18.20
C ILE A 242 4.81 -15.56 -18.84
N ILE A 243 6.05 -15.18 -18.52
CA ILE A 243 7.29 -15.84 -18.92
C ILE A 243 7.99 -16.28 -17.64
N ASP A 244 8.43 -17.50 -17.58
CA ASP A 244 9.21 -18.07 -16.46
C ASP A 244 10.27 -19.03 -17.05
N GLU A 245 11.35 -18.46 -17.55
CA GLU A 245 12.49 -19.13 -18.19
C GLU A 245 13.76 -18.83 -17.40
N ASP A 246 14.84 -19.57 -17.65
CA ASP A 246 16.09 -19.48 -16.89
C ASP A 246 16.67 -18.06 -16.82
N PHE A 247 16.59 -17.28 -17.91
CA PHE A 247 17.14 -15.94 -18.02
C PHE A 247 16.08 -14.85 -18.08
N ASN A 248 14.82 -15.20 -18.35
CA ASN A 248 13.75 -14.25 -18.62
C ASN A 248 12.55 -14.57 -17.76
N GLN A 249 12.10 -13.59 -16.99
CA GLN A 249 10.84 -13.69 -16.26
C GLN A 249 10.02 -12.45 -16.51
N LEU A 250 8.75 -12.62 -16.89
CA LEU A 250 7.77 -11.53 -17.03
C LEU A 250 6.59 -11.81 -16.12
N ILE A 251 6.35 -10.93 -15.19
CA ILE A 251 5.28 -11.01 -14.19
C ILE A 251 4.26 -9.91 -14.48
N TYR A 252 2.99 -10.28 -14.48
CA TYR A 252 1.87 -9.36 -14.47
C TYR A 252 1.25 -9.36 -13.07
N THR A 253 0.92 -8.16 -12.57
CA THR A 253 0.25 -7.96 -11.28
C THR A 253 -1.01 -7.13 -11.45
N LEU A 254 -2.04 -7.43 -10.65
CA LEU A 254 -3.28 -6.66 -10.59
C LEU A 254 -3.82 -6.69 -9.16
N ASP A 255 -3.99 -5.51 -8.57
CA ASP A 255 -4.53 -5.33 -7.23
C ASP A 255 -5.79 -4.46 -7.28
N PHE A 256 -6.73 -4.80 -6.42
CA PHE A 256 -7.91 -4.01 -6.09
C PHE A 256 -7.86 -3.66 -4.62
N SER A 257 -8.08 -2.39 -4.30
CA SER A 257 -8.17 -1.98 -2.90
C SER A 257 -9.38 -1.10 -2.65
N LYS A 258 -9.93 -1.20 -1.44
CA LYS A 258 -11.08 -0.43 -0.99
C LYS A 258 -10.85 0.03 0.44
N LEU A 259 -11.06 1.32 0.68
CA LEU A 259 -11.05 1.90 2.02
C LEU A 259 -12.34 1.50 2.74
N LEU A 260 -12.20 0.84 3.89
CA LEU A 260 -13.33 0.39 4.69
C LEU A 260 -13.62 1.39 5.83
N VAL A 261 -13.98 2.60 5.44
CA VAL A 261 -14.43 3.67 6.33
C VAL A 261 -15.87 4.02 5.96
N SER A 262 -16.78 3.95 6.92
CA SER A 262 -18.20 4.24 6.71
C SER A 262 -18.62 5.36 7.65
N ARG A 263 -19.39 6.32 7.14
CA ARG A 263 -19.97 7.43 7.92
C ARG A 263 -21.49 7.31 7.97
N LYS A 264 -22.05 7.78 9.07
CA LYS A 264 -23.49 7.85 9.28
C LYS A 264 -23.88 9.30 9.50
N GLU A 265 -24.80 9.79 8.69
CA GLU A 265 -25.42 11.09 8.95
C GLU A 265 -26.38 11.00 10.12
N LYS A 266 -26.22 11.90 11.09
CA LYS A 266 -27.07 12.03 12.26
C LYS A 266 -27.59 13.45 12.36
N THR A 267 -28.89 13.61 12.35
CA THR A 267 -29.52 14.89 12.58
C THR A 267 -29.61 15.14 14.08
N VAL A 268 -28.96 16.20 14.56
CA VAL A 268 -28.99 16.61 15.99
C VAL A 268 -29.67 17.95 16.13
N PRO A 269 -30.46 18.14 17.19
CA PRO A 269 -31.06 19.45 17.50
C PRO A 269 -29.94 20.48 17.77
N SER A 270 -30.09 21.69 17.23
CA SER A 270 -29.20 22.82 17.46
C SER A 270 -30.00 24.08 17.65
N GLY A 271 -30.46 24.34 18.90
CA GLY A 271 -31.41 25.39 19.20
C GLY A 271 -32.77 25.12 18.54
N ASP A 272 -33.32 26.11 17.82
CA ASP A 272 -34.58 26.00 17.07
C ASP A 272 -34.41 25.36 15.67
N THR A 273 -33.21 24.91 15.33
CA THR A 273 -32.89 24.27 14.04
C THR A 273 -32.32 22.88 14.24
N THR A 274 -32.25 22.09 13.15
CA THR A 274 -31.58 20.81 13.14
C THR A 274 -30.29 20.92 12.33
N LYS A 275 -29.18 20.33 12.84
CA LYS A 275 -27.89 20.23 12.13
C LYS A 275 -27.62 18.77 11.81
N THR A 276 -27.25 18.50 10.57
CA THR A 276 -26.74 17.19 10.18
C THR A 276 -25.26 17.11 10.55
N VAL A 277 -24.90 16.12 11.35
CA VAL A 277 -23.52 15.82 11.75
C VAL A 277 -23.17 14.46 11.18
N SER A 278 -22.04 14.39 10.50
CA SER A 278 -21.49 13.14 10.00
C SER A 278 -20.65 12.47 11.10
N GLU A 279 -21.02 11.26 11.49
CA GLU A 279 -20.31 10.47 12.50
C GLU A 279 -19.77 9.20 11.86
N SER A 280 -18.45 8.95 11.96
CA SER A 280 -17.86 7.73 11.47
C SER A 280 -18.26 6.53 12.33
N LYS A 281 -18.53 5.39 11.71
CA LYS A 281 -18.80 4.12 12.42
C LYS A 281 -17.54 3.62 13.13
N SER A 282 -17.71 2.68 14.06
CA SER A 282 -16.59 1.95 14.64
C SER A 282 -15.93 1.05 13.59
N TRP A 283 -14.64 0.76 13.74
CA TRP A 283 -13.88 -0.06 12.76
C TRP A 283 -14.52 -1.43 12.50
N TYR A 284 -15.05 -2.10 13.53
CA TYR A 284 -15.69 -3.42 13.40
C TYR A 284 -17.05 -3.35 12.69
N GLU A 285 -17.74 -2.24 12.73
CA GLU A 285 -18.94 -2.01 11.94
C GLU A 285 -18.57 -1.63 10.50
N ALA A 286 -17.59 -0.73 10.33
CA ALA A 286 -17.17 -0.22 9.02
C ALA A 286 -16.69 -1.34 8.09
N ILE A 287 -15.98 -2.36 8.60
CA ILE A 287 -15.51 -3.52 7.82
C ILE A 287 -16.67 -4.21 7.05
N PHE A 288 -17.86 -4.24 7.63
CA PHE A 288 -19.03 -4.87 7.00
C PHE A 288 -19.92 -3.88 6.25
N TYR A 289 -20.11 -2.68 6.81
CA TYR A 289 -21.04 -1.71 6.22
C TYR A 289 -20.48 -0.98 5.01
N ALA A 290 -19.17 -0.77 4.93
CA ALA A 290 -18.51 -0.08 3.81
C ALA A 290 -18.60 -0.81 2.45
N TRP A 291 -19.26 -1.96 2.39
CA TRP A 291 -19.54 -2.70 1.16
C TRP A 291 -20.93 -2.46 0.58
N GLY A 292 -21.75 -1.67 1.25
CA GLY A 292 -23.14 -1.47 0.84
C GLY A 292 -23.79 -0.25 1.51
N ASP A 293 -23.00 0.73 1.94
CA ASP A 293 -23.50 2.02 2.45
C ASP A 293 -23.81 2.99 1.30
N ASP A 294 -23.30 2.71 0.10
CA ASP A 294 -23.59 3.43 -1.13
C ASP A 294 -24.28 2.53 -2.19
N PRO A 295 -24.90 3.12 -3.21
CA PRO A 295 -25.38 2.37 -4.38
C PRO A 295 -24.26 1.59 -5.05
N ILE A 296 -24.54 0.39 -5.57
CA ILE A 296 -23.52 -0.52 -6.16
C ILE A 296 -22.64 0.12 -7.25
N SER A 297 -23.18 1.10 -7.97
CA SER A 297 -22.42 1.85 -8.97
C SER A 297 -21.37 2.78 -8.36
N GLN A 298 -21.57 3.24 -7.15
CA GLN A 298 -20.61 4.05 -6.38
C GLN A 298 -19.60 3.14 -5.69
N GLU A 299 -20.06 2.03 -5.10
CA GLU A 299 -19.20 1.00 -4.52
C GLU A 299 -18.13 0.49 -5.50
N LEU A 300 -18.53 0.27 -6.76
CA LEU A 300 -17.57 -0.14 -7.81
C LEU A 300 -16.58 0.97 -8.20
N ARG A 301 -16.94 2.23 -8.03
CA ARG A 301 -16.09 3.39 -8.33
C ARG A 301 -15.13 3.71 -7.19
N ASP A 302 -15.45 3.31 -5.96
CA ASP A 302 -14.60 3.44 -4.79
C ASP A 302 -13.43 2.42 -4.78
N ILE A 303 -13.46 1.45 -5.68
CA ILE A 303 -12.38 0.48 -5.82
C ILE A 303 -11.21 1.10 -6.58
N VAL A 304 -10.09 1.23 -5.88
CA VAL A 304 -8.80 1.59 -6.49
C VAL A 304 -8.25 0.38 -7.23
N THR A 305 -7.78 0.59 -8.46
CA THR A 305 -7.18 -0.45 -9.30
C THR A 305 -5.72 -0.13 -9.60
N SER A 306 -4.85 -1.08 -9.35
CA SER A 306 -3.42 -1.01 -9.61
C SER A 306 -2.99 -2.19 -10.46
N MET A 307 -2.18 -1.95 -11.51
CA MET A 307 -1.68 -3.04 -12.36
C MET A 307 -0.24 -2.74 -12.80
N GLY A 308 0.51 -3.80 -13.04
CA GLY A 308 1.89 -3.65 -13.46
C GLY A 308 2.47 -4.85 -14.19
N LEU A 309 3.60 -4.58 -14.82
CA LEU A 309 4.48 -5.55 -15.45
C LEU A 309 5.87 -5.41 -14.87
N GLU A 310 6.47 -6.51 -14.48
CA GLU A 310 7.85 -6.61 -14.04
C GLU A 310 8.58 -7.63 -14.90
N TYR A 311 9.65 -7.18 -15.58
CA TYR A 311 10.51 -8.05 -16.38
C TYR A 311 11.87 -8.16 -15.72
N TRP A 312 12.31 -9.39 -15.49
CA TRP A 312 13.63 -9.72 -14.99
C TRP A 312 14.47 -10.39 -16.07
N TYR A 313 15.74 -9.99 -16.15
CA TYR A 313 16.76 -10.59 -17.01
C TYR A 313 17.98 -10.97 -16.18
N GLY A 314 18.48 -12.20 -16.38
CA GLY A 314 19.67 -12.74 -15.72
C GLY A 314 19.39 -14.01 -14.91
N GLN A 315 20.41 -14.52 -14.23
CA GLN A 315 20.29 -15.70 -13.35
C GLN A 315 20.67 -15.35 -11.92
N PRO A 316 20.05 -16.01 -10.91
CA PRO A 316 20.49 -15.91 -9.50
C PRO A 316 21.97 -16.27 -9.37
N GLY A 317 22.73 -15.47 -8.61
CA GLY A 317 24.18 -15.60 -8.46
C GLY A 317 25.00 -14.71 -9.41
N ASP A 318 24.39 -14.25 -10.51
CA ASP A 318 24.94 -13.23 -11.41
C ASP A 318 24.20 -11.91 -11.25
N PHE A 319 24.47 -10.95 -12.14
CA PHE A 319 23.69 -9.73 -12.20
C PHE A 319 22.28 -10.02 -12.71
N LEU A 320 21.28 -9.61 -11.91
CA LEU A 320 19.88 -9.56 -12.32
C LEU A 320 19.47 -8.12 -12.58
N PHE A 321 18.77 -7.89 -13.67
CA PHE A 321 18.23 -6.58 -14.05
C PHE A 321 16.70 -6.66 -14.12
N ALA A 322 16.02 -5.66 -13.56
CA ALA A 322 14.58 -5.53 -13.66
C ALA A 322 14.17 -4.26 -14.38
N LEU A 323 13.14 -4.37 -15.21
CA LEU A 323 12.40 -3.23 -15.74
C LEU A 323 10.94 -3.36 -15.35
N ARG A 324 10.32 -2.24 -15.00
CA ARG A 324 8.95 -2.18 -14.48
C ARG A 324 8.16 -1.08 -15.15
N ALA A 325 6.88 -1.35 -15.36
CA ALA A 325 5.91 -0.36 -15.76
C ALA A 325 4.58 -0.67 -15.08
N GLY A 326 3.84 0.36 -14.70
CA GLY A 326 2.57 0.18 -14.02
C GLY A 326 1.60 1.32 -14.23
N TYR A 327 0.37 1.07 -13.84
CA TYR A 327 -0.73 2.01 -13.90
C TYR A 327 -1.55 1.94 -12.61
N PHE A 328 -1.83 3.10 -12.07
CA PHE A 328 -2.70 3.31 -10.91
C PHE A 328 -3.93 4.11 -11.32
N TYR A 329 -5.08 3.66 -10.88
CA TYR A 329 -6.36 4.29 -11.16
C TYR A 329 -7.24 4.39 -9.93
N GLU A 330 -7.67 5.60 -9.63
CA GLU A 330 -8.69 5.95 -8.67
C GLU A 330 -9.74 6.83 -9.36
N ASP A 331 -11.01 6.54 -9.10
CA ASP A 331 -12.11 7.25 -9.76
C ASP A 331 -12.09 8.76 -9.41
N PRO A 332 -12.42 9.65 -10.36
CA PRO A 332 -12.48 11.09 -10.13
C PRO A 332 -13.36 11.53 -8.97
N SER A 333 -14.35 10.74 -8.60
CA SER A 333 -15.25 11.01 -7.47
C SER A 333 -14.66 10.63 -6.11
N PHE A 334 -13.57 9.81 -6.11
CA PHE A 334 -13.01 9.19 -4.91
C PHE A 334 -11.51 9.47 -4.71
N GLY A 335 -10.99 10.57 -5.25
CA GLY A 335 -9.59 11.01 -5.07
C GLY A 335 -8.91 11.40 -6.36
N ASN A 336 -9.37 10.89 -7.52
CA ASN A 336 -8.89 11.27 -8.87
C ASN A 336 -7.39 11.06 -9.10
N ARG A 337 -6.74 10.12 -8.37
CA ARG A 337 -5.34 9.80 -8.61
C ARG A 337 -5.21 8.86 -9.80
N LYS A 338 -4.52 9.32 -10.83
CA LYS A 338 -4.20 8.52 -12.03
C LYS A 338 -2.77 8.79 -12.40
N PHE A 339 -1.97 7.73 -12.47
CA PHE A 339 -0.59 7.89 -12.86
C PHE A 339 -0.04 6.63 -13.51
N ILE A 340 1.01 6.82 -14.30
CA ILE A 340 1.86 5.77 -14.83
C ILE A 340 3.12 5.73 -13.99
N THR A 341 3.63 4.54 -13.77
CA THR A 341 4.89 4.33 -13.07
C THR A 341 5.89 3.62 -13.95
N PHE A 342 7.15 3.93 -13.71
CA PHE A 342 8.28 3.21 -14.27
C PHE A 342 9.21 2.82 -13.13
N GLY A 343 9.96 1.73 -13.33
CA GLY A 343 10.94 1.30 -12.36
C GLY A 343 12.06 0.51 -13.00
N ALA A 344 13.18 0.47 -12.29
CA ALA A 344 14.31 -0.36 -12.62
C ALA A 344 14.87 -1.01 -11.34
N GLY A 345 15.53 -2.15 -11.49
CA GLY A 345 16.16 -2.83 -10.37
C GLY A 345 17.42 -3.58 -10.78
N ILE A 346 18.32 -3.71 -9.83
CA ILE A 346 19.54 -4.51 -9.98
C ILE A 346 19.69 -5.38 -8.74
N ARG A 347 20.11 -6.65 -8.95
CA ARG A 347 20.51 -7.56 -7.88
C ARG A 347 21.89 -8.10 -8.21
N TYR A 348 22.73 -8.16 -7.21
CA TYR A 348 24.04 -8.78 -7.30
C TYR A 348 24.46 -9.33 -5.95
N ASP A 349 24.72 -10.63 -5.89
CA ASP A 349 25.03 -11.33 -4.65
C ASP A 349 23.95 -11.05 -3.59
N ILE A 350 24.30 -10.55 -2.42
CA ILE A 350 23.38 -10.19 -1.34
C ILE A 350 22.74 -8.79 -1.50
N TYR A 351 23.17 -8.00 -2.47
CA TYR A 351 22.77 -6.59 -2.60
C TYR A 351 21.71 -6.41 -3.66
N GLY A 352 20.80 -5.48 -3.40
CA GLY A 352 19.81 -5.03 -4.37
C GLY A 352 19.58 -3.54 -4.30
N PHE A 353 19.23 -2.99 -5.45
CA PHE A 353 18.84 -1.60 -5.61
C PHE A 353 17.63 -1.52 -6.52
N ASP A 354 16.61 -0.80 -6.10
CA ASP A 354 15.42 -0.50 -6.89
C ASP A 354 15.17 1.00 -6.96
N PHE A 355 14.66 1.42 -8.09
CA PHE A 355 14.25 2.78 -8.38
C PHE A 355 12.84 2.78 -8.94
N SER A 356 12.03 3.77 -8.60
CA SER A 356 10.75 4.02 -9.26
C SER A 356 10.45 5.51 -9.43
N TYR A 357 9.66 5.79 -10.45
CA TYR A 357 9.26 7.13 -10.87
C TYR A 357 7.77 7.15 -11.19
N ILE A 358 7.07 8.14 -10.66
CA ILE A 358 5.65 8.39 -10.95
C ILE A 358 5.53 9.55 -11.92
N THR A 359 4.71 9.41 -12.96
CA THR A 359 4.31 10.50 -13.84
C THR A 359 2.80 10.56 -14.02
N THR A 360 2.26 11.75 -13.94
CA THR A 360 0.85 12.08 -14.21
C THR A 360 0.68 12.88 -15.51
N SER A 361 1.78 13.35 -16.09
CA SER A 361 1.79 14.28 -17.25
C SER A 361 1.17 13.71 -18.52
N VAL A 362 0.98 12.39 -18.61
CA VAL A 362 0.30 11.73 -19.75
C VAL A 362 -1.21 11.94 -19.74
N PHE A 363 -1.78 12.44 -18.64
CA PHE A 363 -3.21 12.73 -18.52
C PHE A 363 -3.48 14.22 -18.72
N LYS A 364 -4.61 14.57 -19.34
CA LYS A 364 -4.97 15.94 -19.71
C LYS A 364 -4.96 16.92 -18.53
N ASP A 365 -5.29 16.43 -17.33
CA ASP A 365 -5.33 17.21 -16.08
C ASP A 365 -4.10 16.91 -15.18
N GLY A 366 -3.08 16.23 -15.70
CA GLY A 366 -1.95 15.73 -14.93
C GLY A 366 -0.71 16.64 -14.93
N GLU A 367 -0.70 17.68 -15.75
CA GLU A 367 0.34 18.72 -15.70
C GLU A 367 0.25 19.44 -14.33
N ASN A 368 1.29 19.43 -13.54
CA ASN A 368 1.35 19.98 -12.17
C ASN A 368 0.58 19.19 -11.09
N HIS A 369 0.25 17.92 -11.32
CA HIS A 369 -0.30 17.09 -10.24
C HIS A 369 0.77 16.88 -9.15
N PRO A 370 0.45 17.04 -7.85
CA PRO A 370 1.45 16.98 -6.77
C PRO A 370 2.28 15.70 -6.71
N LEU A 371 1.74 14.56 -7.16
CA LEU A 371 2.44 13.26 -7.22
C LEU A 371 3.39 13.12 -8.42
N SER A 372 3.29 14.03 -9.43
CA SER A 372 4.20 13.96 -10.58
C SER A 372 5.65 14.14 -10.12
N ASP A 373 6.55 13.43 -10.77
CA ASP A 373 7.99 13.44 -10.48
C ASP A 373 8.39 12.89 -9.11
N THR A 374 7.49 12.14 -8.45
CA THR A 374 7.84 11.41 -7.23
C THR A 374 8.84 10.30 -7.57
N LEU A 375 9.99 10.34 -6.89
CA LEU A 375 11.08 9.38 -7.00
C LEU A 375 11.15 8.54 -5.73
N ARG A 376 11.38 7.22 -5.88
CA ARG A 376 11.67 6.31 -4.77
C ARG A 376 12.94 5.53 -5.06
N PHE A 377 13.76 5.37 -4.03
CA PHE A 377 14.99 4.60 -4.07
C PHE A 377 14.98 3.60 -2.93
N THR A 378 15.17 2.32 -3.25
CA THR A 378 15.27 1.25 -2.26
C THR A 378 16.62 0.58 -2.37
N VAL A 379 17.33 0.47 -1.25
CA VAL A 379 18.51 -0.40 -1.09
C VAL A 379 18.08 -1.58 -0.24
N LEU A 380 18.50 -2.78 -0.63
CA LEU A 380 18.21 -3.99 0.14
C LEU A 380 19.44 -4.89 0.23
N ILE A 381 19.48 -5.67 1.31
CA ILE A 381 20.51 -6.68 1.57
C ILE A 381 19.78 -7.94 2.03
N GLY A 382 20.06 -9.07 1.35
CA GLY A 382 19.47 -10.37 1.67
C GLY A 382 20.54 -11.43 1.86
N TRP A 383 20.36 -12.35 2.80
CA TRP A 383 21.29 -13.45 3.07
C TRP A 383 20.60 -14.66 3.69
N GLY A 384 21.28 -15.80 3.64
CA GLY A 384 20.80 -17.03 4.27
C GLY A 384 19.58 -17.67 3.60
N ALA A 385 19.24 -17.27 2.37
CA ALA A 385 18.18 -17.94 1.61
C ALA A 385 18.61 -19.37 1.24
N ILE A 386 17.70 -20.32 1.38
CA ILE A 386 17.93 -21.71 0.97
C ILE A 386 17.65 -21.80 -0.54
N PRO A 387 18.62 -22.18 -1.39
CA PRO A 387 18.46 -22.18 -2.85
C PRO A 387 17.29 -23.04 -3.36
N GLU A 388 16.91 -24.08 -2.64
CA GLU A 388 15.80 -24.96 -3.02
C GLU A 388 14.42 -24.33 -2.82
N SER A 389 14.28 -23.37 -1.89
CA SER A 389 13.02 -22.67 -1.65
C SER A 389 12.69 -21.58 -2.69
N THR A 390 13.67 -21.22 -3.52
CA THR A 390 13.52 -20.20 -4.57
C THR A 390 12.98 -20.76 -5.88
N ARG A 391 12.75 -22.09 -5.99
CA ARG A 391 12.06 -22.68 -7.13
C ARG A 391 10.61 -22.17 -7.19
N GLY A 392 10.35 -21.34 -8.17
CA GLY A 392 9.01 -20.78 -8.40
C GLY A 392 8.75 -19.40 -7.79
N LEU A 393 9.66 -18.84 -7.01
CA LEU A 393 9.59 -17.45 -6.58
C LEU A 393 10.18 -16.53 -7.65
N PRO A 394 9.66 -15.30 -7.81
CA PRO A 394 10.39 -14.28 -8.54
C PRO A 394 11.79 -14.18 -7.96
N ARG A 395 12.78 -14.05 -8.83
CA ARG A 395 14.19 -14.04 -8.48
C ARG A 395 14.52 -12.80 -7.61
N GLY A 396 14.02 -12.80 -6.39
CA GLY A 396 14.51 -11.96 -5.32
C GLY A 396 15.63 -12.72 -4.60
N ILE A 397 16.60 -12.03 -4.13
CA ILE A 397 17.84 -12.48 -3.47
C ILE A 397 17.64 -13.70 -2.61
#